data_17e06355f9bbb6aee17c29c45b93437e
#
_entry.id   17e06355f9bbb6aee17c29c45b93437e
#
_cell.length_a   1.000
_cell.length_b   1.000
_cell.length_c   1.000
_cell.angle_alpha   90.00
_cell.angle_beta   90.00
_cell.angle_gamma   90.00
#
_symmetry.space_group_name_H-M   'P 1'
#
loop_
_entity.id
_entity.type
_entity.pdbx_description
1 polymer ?
#
loop_
_entity_poly.entity_id
_entity_poly.type
_entity_poly.pdbx_seq_one_letter_code
_entity_poly.pdbx_strand_id
1 'polypeptide(L)'
;LSIFLLTRGLWLVLLEMLIITFGWRFDPGYHIIIMQVIWAIGISMILLSGLIWLPFPVILFIGFAILLGHNLLDKPEAENNNQLGLFWSIVHTPGGHYVLPIDKSHNVLFFYGFLSWTGIMILGYCFGSFYKKTVSREQRKKVFLAIGLAAVAAFVVLRFINGYGDRAPWSAQKNTALTIISFFNVTKYPPSLMYTLMTLGPSILFLAFFENMRGGFARFLITFGRVPFFYYLCHLFLIHALTLIAFFIAGYGANAITSEPFYFRPPEFGYPLWAVYAIWAGVILLLYPLCRWYDRYKSTHTHWALSYL
;
A
#
# COMPACT_ATOMS: atom_id res chain seq x y z
N LEU A 1 -23.15 6.74 0.14
CA LEU A 1 -21.69 6.63 0.16
C LEU A 1 -21.19 6.12 1.52
N SER A 2 -21.63 6.67 2.67
CA SER A 2 -21.20 6.25 4.01
C SER A 2 -21.36 4.73 4.24
N ILE A 3 -22.57 4.19 4.05
CA ILE A 3 -22.85 2.76 4.19
C ILE A 3 -21.96 1.92 3.26
N PHE A 4 -21.76 2.35 2.02
CA PHE A 4 -20.87 1.67 1.08
C PHE A 4 -19.42 1.63 1.56
N LEU A 5 -18.90 2.75 2.08
CA LEU A 5 -17.54 2.81 2.64
C LEU A 5 -17.42 1.89 3.87
N LEU A 6 -18.40 1.92 4.75
CA LEU A 6 -18.43 1.08 5.95
C LEU A 6 -18.42 -0.42 5.60
N THR A 7 -19.38 -0.85 4.77
CA THR A 7 -19.53 -2.27 4.41
C THR A 7 -18.35 -2.78 3.61
N ARG A 8 -17.81 -1.96 2.69
CA ARG A 8 -16.62 -2.31 1.94
C ARG A 8 -15.37 -2.35 2.82
N GLY A 9 -15.23 -1.41 3.77
CA GLY A 9 -14.14 -1.42 4.74
C GLY A 9 -14.14 -2.68 5.60
N LEU A 10 -15.29 -3.05 6.16
CA LEU A 10 -15.45 -4.30 6.91
C LEU A 10 -15.13 -5.54 6.05
N TRP A 11 -15.60 -5.56 4.81
CA TRP A 11 -15.30 -6.64 3.87
C TRP A 11 -13.81 -6.79 3.61
N LEU A 12 -13.08 -5.68 3.39
CA LEU A 12 -11.63 -5.71 3.18
C LEU A 12 -10.88 -6.23 4.41
N VAL A 13 -11.30 -5.85 5.63
CA VAL A 13 -10.74 -6.39 6.87
C VAL A 13 -10.92 -7.91 6.94
N LEU A 14 -12.13 -8.40 6.68
CA LEU A 14 -12.42 -9.84 6.66
C LEU A 14 -11.59 -10.58 5.60
N LEU A 15 -11.45 -10.01 4.41
CA LEU A 15 -10.64 -10.60 3.34
C LEU A 15 -9.15 -10.66 3.71
N GLU A 16 -8.62 -9.64 4.39
CA GLU A 16 -7.24 -9.66 4.88
C GLU A 16 -7.03 -10.82 5.85
N MET A 17 -7.91 -10.95 6.83
CA MET A 17 -7.82 -12.00 7.86
C MET A 17 -7.91 -13.42 7.29
N LEU A 18 -8.75 -13.63 6.27
CA LEU A 18 -9.04 -14.96 5.75
C LEU A 18 -8.25 -15.25 4.46
N ILE A 19 -8.61 -14.57 3.37
CA ILE A 19 -8.14 -14.92 2.03
C ILE A 19 -6.69 -14.46 1.81
N ILE A 20 -6.38 -13.22 2.22
CA ILE A 20 -5.07 -12.64 1.95
C ILE A 20 -4.01 -13.24 2.89
N THR A 21 -4.34 -13.43 4.16
CA THR A 21 -3.47 -14.15 5.10
C THR A 21 -3.13 -15.54 4.58
N PHE A 22 -4.13 -16.30 4.11
CA PHE A 22 -3.87 -17.59 3.48
C PHE A 22 -2.98 -17.46 2.23
N GLY A 23 -3.25 -16.48 1.38
CA GLY A 23 -2.44 -16.22 0.18
C GLY A 23 -0.97 -15.91 0.48
N TRP A 24 -0.66 -15.31 1.63
CA TRP A 24 0.70 -15.02 2.07
C TRP A 24 1.46 -16.24 2.60
N ARG A 25 0.79 -17.21 3.16
CA ARG A 25 1.45 -18.30 3.91
C ARG A 25 1.13 -19.70 3.40
N PHE A 26 -0.02 -19.91 2.74
CA PHE A 26 -0.58 -21.24 2.44
C PHE A 26 -0.64 -22.12 3.70
N ASP A 27 -0.96 -21.50 4.84
CA ASP A 27 -1.07 -22.15 6.14
C ASP A 27 -2.55 -22.39 6.49
N PRO A 28 -3.03 -23.63 6.39
CA PRO A 28 -4.44 -23.96 6.71
C PRO A 28 -4.76 -23.80 8.20
N GLY A 29 -3.73 -23.83 9.07
CA GLY A 29 -3.88 -23.65 10.51
C GLY A 29 -4.01 -22.20 10.94
N TYR A 30 -3.73 -21.23 10.05
CA TYR A 30 -3.76 -19.79 10.40
C TYR A 30 -2.94 -19.43 11.64
N HIS A 31 -1.79 -20.11 11.85
CA HIS A 31 -0.92 -19.85 13.00
C HIS A 31 -0.49 -18.38 13.10
N ILE A 32 -0.41 -17.66 11.99
CA ILE A 32 -0.21 -16.21 11.99
C ILE A 32 -1.22 -15.55 11.06
N ILE A 33 -2.08 -14.70 11.61
CA ILE A 33 -2.96 -13.82 10.84
C ILE A 33 -2.19 -12.53 10.56
N ILE A 34 -2.11 -12.14 9.28
CA ILE A 34 -1.28 -11.01 8.87
C ILE A 34 -2.19 -9.81 8.55
N MET A 35 -2.01 -8.70 9.28
CA MET A 35 -2.71 -7.43 9.08
C MET A 35 -1.81 -6.50 8.26
N GLN A 36 -2.04 -6.45 6.94
CA GLN A 36 -1.26 -5.65 6.00
C GLN A 36 -2.05 -4.47 5.41
N VAL A 37 -1.73 -4.11 4.17
CA VAL A 37 -2.23 -2.91 3.51
C VAL A 37 -3.74 -2.92 3.31
N ILE A 38 -4.36 -4.06 3.02
CA ILE A 38 -5.81 -4.15 2.80
C ILE A 38 -6.57 -3.95 4.11
N TRP A 39 -6.02 -4.45 5.22
CA TRP A 39 -6.49 -4.13 6.57
C TRP A 39 -6.46 -2.61 6.82
N ALA A 40 -5.32 -1.94 6.56
CA ALA A 40 -5.18 -0.51 6.78
C ALA A 40 -6.14 0.30 5.88
N ILE A 41 -6.32 -0.10 4.62
CA ILE A 41 -7.31 0.47 3.70
C ILE A 41 -8.73 0.24 4.24
N GLY A 42 -9.05 -0.97 4.71
CA GLY A 42 -10.36 -1.31 5.27
C GLY A 42 -10.73 -0.42 6.45
N ILE A 43 -9.84 -0.29 7.45
CA ILE A 43 -10.04 0.58 8.61
C ILE A 43 -10.15 2.05 8.19
N SER A 44 -9.30 2.49 7.27
CA SER A 44 -9.36 3.87 6.76
C SER A 44 -10.70 4.17 6.07
N MET A 45 -11.29 3.20 5.34
CA MET A 45 -12.62 3.34 4.74
C MET A 45 -13.72 3.41 5.81
N ILE A 46 -13.62 2.60 6.87
CA ILE A 46 -14.55 2.63 8.01
C ILE A 46 -14.52 4.01 8.67
N LEU A 47 -13.33 4.54 8.95
CA LEU A 47 -13.17 5.87 9.52
C LEU A 47 -13.69 6.97 8.59
N LEU A 48 -13.36 6.89 7.31
CA LEU A 48 -13.83 7.85 6.31
C LEU A 48 -15.36 7.81 6.19
N SER A 49 -16.01 6.67 6.39
CA SER A 49 -17.49 6.54 6.33
C SER A 49 -18.21 7.45 7.33
N GLY A 50 -17.58 7.72 8.47
CA GLY A 50 -18.03 8.68 9.46
C GLY A 50 -17.62 10.12 9.12
N LEU A 51 -16.37 10.32 8.68
CA LEU A 51 -15.83 11.64 8.42
C LEU A 51 -16.50 12.39 7.26
N ILE A 52 -17.07 11.69 6.29
CA ILE A 52 -17.74 12.32 5.13
C ILE A 52 -19.00 13.13 5.48
N TRP A 53 -19.48 13.04 6.71
CA TRP A 53 -20.58 13.85 7.23
C TRP A 53 -20.13 15.24 7.70
N LEU A 54 -18.83 15.45 7.85
CA LEU A 54 -18.25 16.74 8.21
C LEU A 54 -18.18 17.68 7.01
N PRO A 55 -18.12 18.99 7.23
CA PRO A 55 -17.85 19.97 6.16
C PRO A 55 -16.53 19.69 5.44
N PHE A 56 -16.52 19.88 4.12
CA PHE A 56 -15.34 19.59 3.29
C PHE A 56 -14.03 20.22 3.80
N PRO A 57 -13.98 21.49 4.26
CA PRO A 57 -12.76 22.09 4.82
C PRO A 57 -12.24 21.34 6.07
N VAL A 58 -13.16 20.82 6.89
CA VAL A 58 -12.79 20.05 8.10
C VAL A 58 -12.18 18.70 7.71
N ILE A 59 -12.78 18.01 6.73
CA ILE A 59 -12.22 16.76 6.21
C ILE A 59 -10.81 16.99 5.64
N LEU A 60 -10.64 18.04 4.84
CA LEU A 60 -9.36 18.41 4.26
C LEU A 60 -8.31 18.73 5.35
N PHE A 61 -8.72 19.49 6.38
CA PHE A 61 -7.86 19.81 7.52
C PHE A 61 -7.41 18.55 8.26
N ILE A 62 -8.33 17.62 8.55
CA ILE A 62 -8.00 16.35 9.24
C ILE A 62 -7.01 15.54 8.40
N GLY A 63 -7.22 15.45 7.07
CA GLY A 63 -6.31 14.75 6.18
C GLY A 63 -4.90 15.33 6.20
N PHE A 64 -4.76 16.65 6.11
CA PHE A 64 -3.46 17.33 6.21
C PHE A 64 -2.85 17.24 7.62
N ALA A 65 -3.65 17.38 8.68
CA ALA A 65 -3.18 17.26 10.05
C ALA A 65 -2.56 15.87 10.30
N ILE A 66 -3.19 14.81 9.82
CA ILE A 66 -2.64 13.45 9.90
C ILE A 66 -1.39 13.35 9.01
N LEU A 67 -1.46 13.71 7.73
CA LEU A 67 -0.34 13.55 6.80
C LEU A 67 0.92 14.28 7.25
N LEU A 68 0.76 15.53 7.70
CA LEU A 68 1.88 16.37 8.11
C LEU A 68 2.31 16.11 9.56
N GLY A 69 1.42 15.62 10.42
CA GLY A 69 1.64 15.54 11.86
C GLY A 69 2.04 14.16 12.38
N HIS A 70 1.69 13.06 11.68
CA HIS A 70 1.92 11.73 12.24
C HIS A 70 3.40 11.41 12.51
N ASN A 71 4.34 11.99 11.74
CA ASN A 71 5.78 11.82 12.01
C ASN A 71 6.26 12.49 13.31
N LEU A 72 5.47 13.35 13.97
CA LEU A 72 5.75 13.81 15.33
C LEU A 72 5.71 12.65 16.35
N LEU A 73 5.01 11.57 16.02
CA LEU A 73 4.92 10.36 16.85
C LEU A 73 6.20 9.52 16.80
N ASP A 74 7.04 9.68 15.79
CA ASP A 74 8.28 8.91 15.63
C ASP A 74 9.24 9.08 16.81
N LYS A 75 9.34 10.30 17.36
CA LYS A 75 10.23 10.60 18.50
C LYS A 75 9.79 9.91 19.79
N PRO A 76 8.54 10.09 20.31
CA PRO A 76 8.10 9.38 21.49
C PRO A 76 8.10 7.85 21.30
N GLU A 77 7.93 7.34 20.09
CA GLU A 77 8.05 5.91 19.81
C GLU A 77 9.49 5.42 20.01
N ALA A 78 10.47 6.13 19.46
CA ALA A 78 11.87 5.80 19.61
C ALA A 78 12.33 5.89 21.09
N GLU A 79 11.89 6.90 21.82
CA GLU A 79 12.20 7.08 23.26
C GLU A 79 11.64 5.93 24.13
N ASN A 80 10.55 5.30 23.72
CA ASN A 80 9.96 4.13 24.38
C ASN A 80 10.36 2.78 23.74
N ASN A 81 11.44 2.73 22.98
CA ASN A 81 11.93 1.54 22.28
C ASN A 81 10.83 0.84 21.44
N ASN A 82 9.91 1.62 20.87
CA ASN A 82 8.74 1.16 20.12
C ASN A 82 7.77 0.24 20.91
N GLN A 83 7.79 0.30 22.25
CA GLN A 83 6.97 -0.54 23.13
C GLN A 83 5.82 0.26 23.77
N LEU A 84 4.94 0.83 22.95
CA LEU A 84 3.81 1.66 23.39
C LEU A 84 2.47 0.89 23.51
N GLY A 85 2.53 -0.45 23.42
CA GLY A 85 1.37 -1.32 23.58
C GLY A 85 0.53 -1.52 22.31
N LEU A 86 -0.47 -2.40 22.45
CA LEU A 86 -1.30 -2.88 21.33
C LEU A 86 -2.01 -1.76 20.57
N PHE A 87 -2.70 -0.87 21.29
CA PHE A 87 -3.47 0.21 20.65
C PHE A 87 -2.58 1.06 19.74
N TRP A 88 -1.42 1.48 20.24
CA TRP A 88 -0.49 2.29 19.49
C TRP A 88 0.08 1.54 18.27
N SER A 89 0.37 0.27 18.46
CA SER A 89 0.86 -0.59 17.39
C SER A 89 -0.15 -0.78 16.26
N ILE A 90 -1.43 -0.83 16.56
CA ILE A 90 -2.51 -0.87 15.56
C ILE A 90 -2.65 0.48 14.84
N VAL A 91 -2.51 1.59 15.57
CA VAL A 91 -2.68 2.93 15.01
C VAL A 91 -1.50 3.34 14.13
N HIS A 92 -0.26 3.20 14.63
CA HIS A 92 0.93 3.74 13.96
C HIS A 92 2.00 2.68 13.64
N THR A 93 2.00 1.54 14.31
CA THR A 93 2.93 0.40 14.12
C THR A 93 4.41 0.83 14.25
N PRO A 94 4.84 1.29 15.43
CA PRO A 94 6.23 1.64 15.68
C PRO A 94 7.16 0.44 15.45
N GLY A 95 8.35 0.68 14.88
CA GLY A 95 9.29 -0.40 14.57
C GLY A 95 8.94 -1.27 13.38
N GLY A 96 7.83 -0.96 12.66
CA GLY A 96 7.47 -1.58 11.39
C GLY A 96 6.64 -2.87 11.51
N HIS A 97 6.48 -3.46 12.69
CA HIS A 97 5.58 -4.58 12.95
C HIS A 97 5.32 -4.78 14.44
N TYR A 98 4.20 -5.44 14.75
CA TYR A 98 3.84 -5.84 16.11
C TYR A 98 3.19 -7.22 16.09
N VAL A 99 3.63 -8.11 16.99
CA VAL A 99 3.07 -9.45 17.15
C VAL A 99 2.20 -9.49 18.39
N LEU A 100 0.92 -9.80 18.20
CA LEU A 100 -0.05 -10.05 19.27
C LEU A 100 -0.25 -11.56 19.43
N PRO A 101 0.23 -12.19 20.49
CA PRO A 101 -0.06 -13.59 20.75
C PRO A 101 -1.55 -13.75 21.16
N ILE A 102 -2.24 -14.68 20.51
CA ILE A 102 -3.62 -15.05 20.86
C ILE A 102 -3.62 -16.27 21.78
N ASP A 103 -2.86 -17.28 21.40
CA ASP A 103 -2.62 -18.49 22.20
C ASP A 103 -1.21 -19.03 21.94
N LYS A 104 -0.92 -20.31 22.37
CA LYS A 104 0.39 -20.94 22.24
C LYS A 104 0.81 -21.16 20.77
N SER A 105 -0.12 -21.19 19.84
CA SER A 105 0.10 -21.53 18.44
C SER A 105 -0.36 -20.43 17.46
N HIS A 106 -1.16 -19.46 17.90
CA HIS A 106 -1.75 -18.45 17.02
C HIS A 106 -1.32 -17.05 17.42
N ASN A 107 -0.94 -16.26 16.41
CA ASN A 107 -0.53 -14.88 16.56
C ASN A 107 -1.24 -13.99 15.53
N VAL A 108 -1.40 -12.71 15.85
CA VAL A 108 -1.77 -11.67 14.87
C VAL A 108 -0.58 -10.76 14.67
N LEU A 109 -0.17 -10.59 13.42
CA LEU A 109 0.97 -9.79 13.03
C LEU A 109 0.49 -8.50 12.33
N PHE A 110 0.67 -7.35 12.99
CA PHE A 110 0.37 -6.05 12.43
C PHE A 110 1.61 -5.47 11.74
N PHE A 111 1.56 -5.34 10.41
CA PHE A 111 2.58 -4.68 9.61
C PHE A 111 2.23 -3.24 9.25
N TYR A 112 0.94 -2.89 9.27
CA TYR A 112 0.46 -1.59 8.81
C TYR A 112 -0.39 -0.91 9.89
N GLY A 113 0.14 0.14 10.50
CA GLY A 113 -0.67 1.10 11.23
C GLY A 113 -1.59 1.85 10.26
N PHE A 114 -2.83 2.07 10.66
CA PHE A 114 -3.81 2.66 9.75
C PHE A 114 -3.78 4.19 9.71
N LEU A 115 -3.18 4.88 10.70
CA LEU A 115 -3.29 6.34 10.86
C LEU A 115 -2.83 7.11 9.61
N SER A 116 -1.60 6.87 9.17
CA SER A 116 -1.02 7.55 8.01
C SER A 116 -1.77 7.22 6.71
N TRP A 117 -2.20 5.96 6.53
CA TRP A 117 -3.03 5.54 5.41
C TRP A 117 -4.41 6.20 5.43
N THR A 118 -4.99 6.41 6.62
CA THR A 118 -6.24 7.16 6.77
C THR A 118 -6.07 8.61 6.31
N GLY A 119 -4.97 9.27 6.69
CA GLY A 119 -4.67 10.63 6.20
C GLY A 119 -4.58 10.70 4.68
N ILE A 120 -3.85 9.76 4.06
CA ILE A 120 -3.74 9.66 2.60
C ILE A 120 -5.11 9.41 1.96
N MET A 121 -5.93 8.52 2.52
CA MET A 121 -7.27 8.21 1.99
C MET A 121 -8.22 9.41 2.08
N ILE A 122 -8.22 10.14 3.19
CA ILE A 122 -9.01 11.36 3.37
C ILE A 122 -8.63 12.41 2.31
N LEU A 123 -7.33 12.63 2.09
CA LEU A 123 -6.86 13.56 1.06
C LEU A 123 -7.20 13.07 -0.34
N GLY A 124 -7.14 11.76 -0.58
CA GLY A 124 -7.60 11.14 -1.83
C GLY A 124 -9.09 11.36 -2.10
N TYR A 125 -9.93 11.26 -1.05
CA TYR A 125 -11.35 11.59 -1.14
C TYR A 125 -11.55 13.07 -1.51
N CYS A 126 -10.84 13.97 -0.86
CA CYS A 126 -10.89 15.40 -1.19
C CYS A 126 -10.37 15.67 -2.62
N PHE A 127 -9.30 15.00 -3.04
CA PHE A 127 -8.74 15.08 -4.40
C PHE A 127 -9.75 14.67 -5.47
N GLY A 128 -10.65 13.75 -5.17
CA GLY A 128 -11.75 13.35 -6.04
C GLY A 128 -12.64 14.52 -6.47
N SER A 129 -12.68 15.63 -5.71
CA SER A 129 -13.43 16.82 -6.05
C SER A 129 -13.01 17.48 -7.38
N PHE A 130 -11.74 17.28 -7.79
CA PHE A 130 -11.23 17.78 -9.06
C PHE A 130 -11.80 17.06 -10.29
N TYR A 131 -12.44 15.89 -10.11
CA TYR A 131 -13.11 15.15 -11.17
C TYR A 131 -14.60 15.47 -11.30
N LYS A 132 -15.12 16.45 -10.55
CA LYS A 132 -16.48 16.94 -10.73
C LYS A 132 -16.65 17.55 -12.14
N LYS A 133 -17.87 17.45 -12.69
CA LYS A 133 -18.21 17.99 -14.02
C LYS A 133 -17.98 19.49 -14.16
N THR A 134 -17.95 20.22 -13.05
CA THR A 134 -17.70 21.68 -13.00
C THR A 134 -16.24 22.05 -13.18
N VAL A 135 -15.31 21.11 -13.07
CA VAL A 135 -13.86 21.35 -13.21
C VAL A 135 -13.44 20.98 -14.63
N SER A 136 -13.03 21.96 -15.42
CA SER A 136 -12.53 21.70 -16.76
C SER A 136 -11.22 20.91 -16.71
N ARG A 137 -10.91 20.25 -17.80
CA ARG A 137 -9.69 19.46 -17.93
C ARG A 137 -8.42 20.31 -17.81
N GLU A 138 -8.43 21.51 -18.41
CA GLU A 138 -7.31 22.44 -18.35
C GLU A 138 -7.08 22.93 -16.92
N GLN A 139 -8.13 23.23 -16.18
CA GLN A 139 -8.06 23.56 -14.76
C GLN A 139 -7.49 22.40 -13.96
N ARG A 140 -7.99 21.18 -14.17
CA ARG A 140 -7.52 19.97 -13.49
C ARG A 140 -6.04 19.73 -13.77
N LYS A 141 -5.60 19.84 -15.04
CA LYS A 141 -4.18 19.69 -15.40
C LYS A 141 -3.31 20.71 -14.69
N LYS A 142 -3.71 22.00 -14.66
CA LYS A 142 -2.96 23.06 -13.96
C LYS A 142 -2.84 22.76 -12.45
N VAL A 143 -3.93 22.34 -11.81
CA VAL A 143 -3.95 22.01 -10.38
C VAL A 143 -3.07 20.79 -10.09
N PHE A 144 -3.15 19.75 -10.90
CA PHE A 144 -2.33 18.56 -10.73
C PHE A 144 -0.84 18.83 -10.94
N LEU A 145 -0.49 19.67 -11.91
CA LEU A 145 0.89 20.14 -12.08
C LEU A 145 1.37 20.90 -10.83
N ALA A 146 0.54 21.84 -10.34
CA ALA A 146 0.90 22.62 -9.15
C ALA A 146 1.08 21.73 -7.90
N ILE A 147 0.11 20.85 -7.62
CA ILE A 147 0.18 19.93 -6.46
C ILE A 147 1.36 18.96 -6.60
N GLY A 148 1.52 18.36 -7.77
CA GLY A 148 2.59 17.37 -8.00
C GLY A 148 3.98 18.01 -7.91
N LEU A 149 4.19 19.19 -8.52
CA LEU A 149 5.46 19.92 -8.41
C LEU A 149 5.73 20.39 -6.98
N ALA A 150 4.70 20.89 -6.27
CA ALA A 150 4.83 21.28 -4.87
C ALA A 150 5.21 20.08 -3.98
N ALA A 151 4.61 18.92 -4.20
CA ALA A 151 4.93 17.69 -3.47
C ALA A 151 6.36 17.22 -3.74
N VAL A 152 6.81 17.21 -5.00
CA VAL A 152 8.19 16.85 -5.36
C VAL A 152 9.18 17.86 -4.78
N ALA A 153 8.90 19.16 -4.89
CA ALA A 153 9.75 20.20 -4.31
C ALA A 153 9.83 20.07 -2.78
N ALA A 154 8.67 19.87 -2.11
CA ALA A 154 8.62 19.64 -0.68
C ALA A 154 9.44 18.39 -0.27
N PHE A 155 9.32 17.28 -1.01
CA PHE A 155 10.15 16.10 -0.79
C PHE A 155 11.64 16.46 -0.83
N VAL A 156 12.10 17.11 -1.91
CA VAL A 156 13.51 17.44 -2.10
C VAL A 156 14.00 18.36 -0.97
N VAL A 157 13.28 19.44 -0.69
CA VAL A 157 13.67 20.41 0.33
C VAL A 157 13.73 19.79 1.72
N LEU A 158 12.67 19.11 2.15
CA LEU A 158 12.60 18.50 3.48
C LEU A 158 13.61 17.36 3.63
N ARG A 159 13.84 16.59 2.56
CA ARG A 159 14.83 15.51 2.58
C ARG A 159 16.25 16.05 2.67
N PHE A 160 16.58 17.21 2.04
CA PHE A 160 17.86 17.88 2.22
C PHE A 160 18.03 18.45 3.65
N ILE A 161 16.97 19.02 4.22
CA ILE A 161 16.98 19.49 5.63
C ILE A 161 17.18 18.31 6.59
N ASN A 162 16.66 17.13 6.26
CA ASN A 162 16.87 15.86 6.99
C ASN A 162 16.47 15.90 8.48
N GLY A 163 15.55 16.80 8.84
CA GLY A 163 15.16 17.02 10.24
C GLY A 163 13.78 16.54 10.61
N TYR A 164 12.88 16.28 9.62
CA TYR A 164 11.50 15.89 9.84
C TYR A 164 10.91 15.12 8.66
N GLY A 165 9.90 14.30 8.95
CA GLY A 165 9.07 13.66 7.94
C GLY A 165 9.54 12.27 7.52
N ASP A 166 10.59 11.75 8.13
CA ASP A 166 11.02 10.35 8.02
C ASP A 166 11.81 9.95 9.27
N ARG A 167 11.55 8.75 9.80
CA ARG A 167 12.29 8.25 10.97
C ARG A 167 13.70 7.75 10.62
N ALA A 168 13.99 7.53 9.34
CA ALA A 168 15.29 7.14 8.85
C ALA A 168 15.94 8.30 8.06
N PRO A 169 16.75 9.17 8.70
CA PRO A 169 17.48 10.22 7.98
C PRO A 169 18.46 9.60 6.98
N TRP A 170 18.63 10.26 5.84
CA TRP A 170 19.64 9.85 4.88
C TRP A 170 21.04 10.26 5.35
N SER A 171 22.06 9.54 4.92
CA SER A 171 23.45 9.83 5.24
C SER A 171 24.36 9.57 4.04
N ALA A 172 25.51 10.25 4.00
CA ALA A 172 26.54 9.98 3.02
C ALA A 172 27.05 8.55 3.20
N GLN A 173 27.20 7.83 2.10
CA GLN A 173 27.61 6.44 2.05
C GLN A 173 29.00 6.31 1.41
N LYS A 174 29.50 5.05 1.31
CA LYS A 174 30.85 4.74 0.75
C LYS A 174 31.09 5.28 -0.66
N ASN A 175 30.06 5.52 -1.43
CA ASN A 175 30.12 6.10 -2.77
C ASN A 175 28.87 6.90 -3.11
N THR A 176 28.93 7.69 -4.19
CA THR A 176 27.82 8.55 -4.64
C THR A 176 26.54 7.76 -4.95
N ALA A 177 26.65 6.60 -5.57
CA ALA A 177 25.48 5.78 -5.92
C ALA A 177 24.73 5.33 -4.66
N LEU A 178 25.43 4.84 -3.65
CA LEU A 178 24.84 4.45 -2.36
C LEU A 178 24.29 5.66 -1.60
N THR A 179 24.91 6.83 -1.71
CA THR A 179 24.41 8.07 -1.12
C THR A 179 23.09 8.49 -1.78
N ILE A 180 22.97 8.41 -3.11
CA ILE A 180 21.72 8.64 -3.83
C ILE A 180 20.66 7.63 -3.39
N ILE A 181 20.99 6.36 -3.28
CA ILE A 181 20.07 5.34 -2.76
C ILE A 181 19.61 5.68 -1.35
N SER A 182 20.52 6.09 -0.45
CA SER A 182 20.19 6.53 0.91
C SER A 182 19.22 7.72 0.90
N PHE A 183 19.39 8.68 -0.01
CA PHE A 183 18.50 9.82 -0.15
C PHE A 183 17.06 9.40 -0.53
N PHE A 184 16.90 8.43 -1.41
CA PHE A 184 15.59 7.92 -1.83
C PHE A 184 15.06 6.78 -0.96
N ASN A 185 15.84 6.25 -0.02
CA ASN A 185 15.42 5.22 0.89
C ASN A 185 14.60 5.83 2.04
N VAL A 186 13.29 5.86 1.85
CA VAL A 186 12.32 6.44 2.80
C VAL A 186 11.48 5.36 3.47
N THR A 187 11.01 5.63 4.69
CA THR A 187 10.27 4.68 5.51
C THR A 187 8.85 4.49 4.97
N LYS A 188 8.50 3.23 4.70
CA LYS A 188 7.17 2.80 4.24
C LYS A 188 6.29 2.26 5.38
N TYR A 189 6.87 1.85 6.49
CA TYR A 189 6.19 1.16 7.58
C TYR A 189 6.43 1.84 8.95
N PRO A 190 5.53 2.73 9.39
CA PRO A 190 4.41 3.35 8.67
C PRO A 190 4.90 4.28 7.54
N PRO A 191 4.05 4.57 6.52
CA PRO A 191 4.45 5.45 5.43
C PRO A 191 4.70 6.87 5.96
N SER A 192 5.95 7.29 5.85
CA SER A 192 6.40 8.62 6.26
C SER A 192 5.86 9.72 5.34
N LEU A 193 5.94 10.97 5.78
CA LEU A 193 5.67 12.12 4.92
C LEU A 193 6.57 12.10 3.67
N MET A 194 7.86 11.76 3.84
CA MET A 194 8.80 11.65 2.72
C MET A 194 8.37 10.56 1.74
N TYR A 195 7.97 9.39 2.23
CA TYR A 195 7.44 8.32 1.38
C TYR A 195 6.21 8.79 0.58
N THR A 196 5.28 9.50 1.24
CA THR A 196 4.07 9.99 0.60
C THR A 196 4.37 11.04 -0.46
N LEU A 197 5.22 12.02 -0.16
CA LEU A 197 5.60 13.07 -1.12
C LEU A 197 6.36 12.50 -2.33
N MET A 198 7.30 11.56 -2.09
CA MET A 198 8.10 10.91 -3.13
C MET A 198 7.24 10.04 -4.07
N THR A 199 6.19 9.42 -3.56
CA THR A 199 5.35 8.53 -4.37
C THR A 199 4.17 9.25 -4.99
N LEU A 200 3.43 10.06 -4.24
CA LEU A 200 2.24 10.75 -4.75
C LEU A 200 2.58 11.96 -5.61
N GLY A 201 3.68 12.68 -5.34
CA GLY A 201 4.10 13.81 -6.16
C GLY A 201 4.24 13.43 -7.64
N PRO A 202 5.15 12.50 -7.99
CA PRO A 202 5.28 12.01 -9.37
C PRO A 202 3.99 11.36 -9.91
N SER A 203 3.22 10.64 -9.07
CA SER A 203 1.96 10.03 -9.52
C SER A 203 0.93 11.06 -9.95
N ILE A 204 0.80 12.17 -9.22
CA ILE A 204 -0.11 13.29 -9.58
C ILE A 204 0.38 13.99 -10.86
N LEU A 205 1.70 14.19 -11.03
CA LEU A 205 2.26 14.69 -12.29
C LEU A 205 1.96 13.75 -13.45
N PHE A 206 2.07 12.45 -13.24
CA PHE A 206 1.71 11.45 -14.24
C PHE A 206 0.24 11.60 -14.65
N LEU A 207 -0.69 11.76 -13.71
CA LEU A 207 -2.10 12.01 -14.01
C LEU A 207 -2.30 13.28 -14.84
N ALA A 208 -1.55 14.37 -14.57
CA ALA A 208 -1.66 15.61 -15.34
C ALA A 208 -1.25 15.45 -16.81
N PHE A 209 -0.26 14.60 -17.09
CA PHE A 209 0.27 14.41 -18.45
C PHE A 209 -0.48 13.33 -19.24
N PHE A 210 -0.90 12.25 -18.56
CA PHE A 210 -1.40 11.04 -19.21
C PHE A 210 -2.93 10.90 -19.21
N GLU A 211 -3.68 11.90 -18.75
CA GLU A 211 -5.15 11.87 -18.73
C GLU A 211 -5.77 11.53 -20.11
N ASN A 212 -5.07 11.83 -21.20
CA ASN A 212 -5.53 11.56 -22.57
C ASN A 212 -4.76 10.48 -23.30
N MET A 213 -3.95 9.76 -22.62
CA MET A 213 -3.21 8.68 -23.25
C MET A 213 -4.18 7.69 -23.92
N ARG A 214 -3.93 7.40 -25.19
CA ARG A 214 -4.72 6.47 -26.02
C ARG A 214 -3.80 5.40 -26.59
N GLY A 215 -4.39 4.34 -27.14
CA GLY A 215 -3.63 3.27 -27.79
C GLY A 215 -3.56 1.98 -26.98
N GLY A 216 -2.75 1.02 -27.42
CA GLY A 216 -2.64 -0.30 -26.82
C GLY A 216 -2.09 -0.28 -25.40
N PHE A 217 -1.05 0.52 -25.19
CA PHE A 217 -0.41 0.66 -23.88
C PHE A 217 -1.34 1.33 -22.84
N ALA A 218 -2.10 2.36 -23.26
CA ALA A 218 -3.11 2.96 -22.39
C ALA A 218 -4.16 1.92 -21.97
N ARG A 219 -4.67 1.14 -22.91
CA ARG A 219 -5.64 0.08 -22.63
C ARG A 219 -5.09 -0.98 -21.68
N PHE A 220 -3.82 -1.34 -21.82
CA PHE A 220 -3.14 -2.26 -20.92
C PHE A 220 -3.14 -1.72 -19.48
N LEU A 221 -2.72 -0.47 -19.26
CA LEU A 221 -2.70 0.17 -17.93
C LEU A 221 -4.11 0.34 -17.36
N ILE A 222 -5.08 0.79 -18.18
CA ILE A 222 -6.47 0.99 -17.76
C ILE A 222 -7.10 -0.32 -17.29
N THR A 223 -6.78 -1.45 -17.92
CA THR A 223 -7.29 -2.76 -17.50
C THR A 223 -6.93 -3.03 -16.03
N PHE A 224 -5.67 -2.89 -15.65
CA PHE A 224 -5.24 -3.10 -14.26
C PHE A 224 -5.84 -2.05 -13.31
N GLY A 225 -5.96 -0.79 -13.75
CA GLY A 225 -6.57 0.28 -12.96
C GLY A 225 -8.06 0.08 -12.68
N ARG A 226 -8.78 -0.69 -13.50
CA ARG A 226 -10.22 -0.98 -13.29
C ARG A 226 -10.48 -2.18 -12.38
N VAL A 227 -9.50 -3.08 -12.27
CA VAL A 227 -9.63 -4.31 -11.48
C VAL A 227 -8.44 -4.51 -10.52
N PRO A 228 -8.00 -3.47 -9.79
CA PRO A 228 -6.76 -3.50 -9.03
C PRO A 228 -6.80 -4.55 -7.91
N PHE A 229 -7.94 -4.70 -7.24
CA PHE A 229 -8.08 -5.64 -6.14
C PHE A 229 -8.13 -7.10 -6.63
N PHE A 230 -8.79 -7.35 -7.75
CA PHE A 230 -8.76 -8.66 -8.38
C PHE A 230 -7.34 -9.07 -8.80
N TYR A 231 -6.60 -8.14 -9.44
CA TYR A 231 -5.18 -8.38 -9.75
C TYR A 231 -4.37 -8.64 -8.49
N TYR A 232 -4.60 -7.86 -7.42
CA TYR A 232 -3.91 -8.04 -6.14
C TYR A 232 -4.09 -9.45 -5.57
N LEU A 233 -5.31 -9.98 -5.55
CA LEU A 233 -5.56 -11.34 -5.10
C LEU A 233 -4.86 -12.37 -6.00
N CYS A 234 -5.08 -12.30 -7.30
CA CYS A 234 -4.52 -13.27 -8.24
C CYS A 234 -2.99 -13.30 -8.21
N HIS A 235 -2.33 -12.12 -8.17
CA HIS A 235 -0.86 -12.08 -8.16
C HIS A 235 -0.26 -12.61 -6.87
N LEU A 236 -0.91 -12.35 -5.73
CA LEU A 236 -0.46 -12.85 -4.43
C LEU A 236 -0.41 -14.39 -4.41
N PHE A 237 -1.51 -15.02 -4.80
CA PHE A 237 -1.58 -16.48 -4.88
C PHE A 237 -0.62 -17.06 -5.93
N LEU A 238 -0.52 -16.43 -7.10
CA LEU A 238 0.38 -16.85 -8.15
C LEU A 238 1.84 -16.79 -7.73
N ILE A 239 2.28 -15.67 -7.15
CA ILE A 239 3.67 -15.49 -6.70
C ILE A 239 3.99 -16.51 -5.60
N HIS A 240 3.08 -16.73 -4.65
CA HIS A 240 3.32 -17.70 -3.60
C HIS A 240 3.38 -19.14 -4.15
N ALA A 241 2.49 -19.50 -5.07
CA ALA A 241 2.54 -20.79 -5.76
C ALA A 241 3.85 -20.98 -6.55
N LEU A 242 4.31 -19.95 -7.28
CA LEU A 242 5.61 -19.97 -7.96
C LEU A 242 6.78 -20.12 -6.98
N THR A 243 6.71 -19.46 -5.82
CA THR A 243 7.71 -19.60 -4.76
C THR A 243 7.75 -21.03 -4.23
N LEU A 244 6.60 -21.64 -4.00
CA LEU A 244 6.47 -23.03 -3.56
C LEU A 244 7.09 -24.00 -4.59
N ILE A 245 6.74 -23.85 -5.85
CA ILE A 245 7.30 -24.66 -6.95
C ILE A 245 8.82 -24.48 -7.03
N ALA A 246 9.30 -23.25 -6.99
CA ALA A 246 10.73 -22.96 -7.06
C ALA A 246 11.50 -23.51 -5.87
N PHE A 247 10.92 -23.49 -4.67
CA PHE A 247 11.48 -24.06 -3.45
C PHE A 247 11.74 -25.58 -3.60
N PHE A 248 10.78 -26.33 -4.08
CA PHE A 248 10.95 -27.77 -4.30
C PHE A 248 11.88 -28.10 -5.47
N ILE A 249 11.85 -27.31 -6.56
CA ILE A 249 12.79 -27.47 -7.69
C ILE A 249 14.24 -27.22 -7.21
N ALA A 250 14.45 -26.29 -6.28
CA ALA A 250 15.75 -26.00 -5.70
C ALA A 250 16.25 -27.13 -4.74
N GLY A 251 15.45 -28.18 -4.53
CA GLY A 251 15.83 -29.35 -3.72
C GLY A 251 15.57 -29.20 -2.22
N TYR A 252 14.87 -28.14 -1.79
CA TYR A 252 14.50 -27.99 -0.38
C TYR A 252 13.39 -28.98 0.00
N GLY A 253 13.52 -29.63 1.15
CA GLY A 253 12.53 -30.55 1.72
C GLY A 253 11.64 -29.89 2.78
N ALA A 254 10.71 -30.66 3.34
CA ALA A 254 9.76 -30.19 4.36
C ALA A 254 10.44 -29.59 5.60
N ASN A 255 11.63 -30.06 5.96
CA ASN A 255 12.44 -29.57 7.10
C ASN A 255 13.02 -28.16 6.88
N ALA A 256 13.06 -27.69 5.64
CA ALA A 256 13.50 -26.34 5.30
C ALA A 256 12.34 -25.32 5.21
N ILE A 257 11.10 -25.77 5.43
CA ILE A 257 9.95 -24.87 5.53
C ILE A 257 10.07 -24.11 6.85
N THR A 258 10.38 -22.82 6.76
CA THR A 258 10.47 -21.95 7.94
C THR A 258 9.09 -21.36 8.26
N SER A 259 8.81 -21.16 9.56
CA SER A 259 7.51 -20.64 10.02
C SER A 259 7.46 -19.11 10.16
N GLU A 260 8.59 -18.41 10.05
CA GLU A 260 8.73 -17.02 10.46
C GLU A 260 9.11 -16.08 9.30
N PRO A 261 8.33 -15.04 9.07
CA PRO A 261 6.87 -14.97 9.13
C PRO A 261 6.22 -15.60 7.88
N PHE A 262 7.01 -15.93 6.85
CA PHE A 262 6.57 -16.47 5.57
C PHE A 262 7.19 -17.85 5.32
N TYR A 263 6.36 -18.81 4.96
CA TYR A 263 6.80 -20.15 4.59
C TYR A 263 7.56 -20.16 3.24
N PHE A 264 8.33 -21.22 3.02
CA PHE A 264 9.08 -21.49 1.78
C PHE A 264 10.14 -20.42 1.43
N ARG A 265 10.71 -19.77 2.45
CA ARG A 265 11.75 -18.75 2.31
C ARG A 265 12.92 -18.96 3.25
N PRO A 266 13.66 -20.07 3.12
CA PRO A 266 14.91 -20.20 3.90
C PRO A 266 15.87 -19.05 3.51
N PRO A 267 16.75 -18.62 4.44
CA PRO A 267 17.61 -17.44 4.24
C PRO A 267 18.47 -17.46 2.98
N GLU A 268 18.87 -18.65 2.53
CA GLU A 268 19.72 -18.85 1.36
C GLU A 268 18.92 -19.00 0.05
N PHE A 269 17.57 -19.03 0.13
CA PHE A 269 16.72 -19.18 -1.03
C PHE A 269 16.42 -17.81 -1.67
N GLY A 270 16.83 -17.64 -2.91
CA GLY A 270 16.56 -16.42 -3.66
C GLY A 270 17.11 -16.48 -5.07
N TYR A 271 16.82 -15.42 -5.82
CA TYR A 271 17.24 -15.25 -7.21
C TYR A 271 17.96 -13.92 -7.39
N PRO A 272 18.88 -13.81 -8.38
CA PRO A 272 19.51 -12.55 -8.71
C PRO A 272 18.45 -11.54 -9.21
N LEU A 273 18.73 -10.25 -9.01
CA LEU A 273 17.79 -9.16 -9.24
C LEU A 273 17.18 -9.16 -10.66
N TRP A 274 17.96 -9.49 -11.70
CA TRP A 274 17.45 -9.59 -13.06
C TRP A 274 16.36 -10.67 -13.20
N ALA A 275 16.52 -11.81 -12.53
CA ALA A 275 15.51 -12.88 -12.54
C ALA A 275 14.24 -12.45 -11.80
N VAL A 276 14.38 -11.69 -10.70
CA VAL A 276 13.23 -11.10 -10.00
C VAL A 276 12.43 -10.18 -10.93
N TYR A 277 13.11 -9.31 -11.70
CA TYR A 277 12.43 -8.45 -12.68
C TYR A 277 11.79 -9.26 -13.82
N ALA A 278 12.43 -10.32 -14.29
CA ALA A 278 11.86 -11.20 -15.32
C ALA A 278 10.59 -11.91 -14.82
N ILE A 279 10.62 -12.46 -13.59
CA ILE A 279 9.45 -13.07 -12.94
C ILE A 279 8.33 -12.04 -12.76
N TRP A 280 8.65 -10.84 -12.28
CA TRP A 280 7.68 -9.75 -12.11
C TRP A 280 6.98 -9.39 -13.44
N ALA A 281 7.75 -9.20 -14.50
CA ALA A 281 7.19 -8.93 -15.83
C ALA A 281 6.34 -10.11 -16.34
N GLY A 282 6.80 -11.34 -16.13
CA GLY A 282 6.08 -12.56 -16.47
C GLY A 282 4.74 -12.67 -15.75
N VAL A 283 4.68 -12.38 -14.45
CA VAL A 283 3.44 -12.38 -13.67
C VAL A 283 2.44 -11.36 -14.19
N ILE A 284 2.90 -10.13 -14.52
CA ILE A 284 2.03 -9.10 -15.10
C ILE A 284 1.45 -9.56 -16.43
N LEU A 285 2.29 -10.08 -17.33
CA LEU A 285 1.87 -10.53 -18.66
C LEU A 285 0.92 -11.73 -18.57
N LEU A 286 1.19 -12.67 -17.66
CA LEU A 286 0.36 -13.86 -17.46
C LEU A 286 -1.03 -13.51 -16.91
N LEU A 287 -1.12 -12.53 -16.00
CA LEU A 287 -2.38 -12.12 -15.41
C LEU A 287 -3.17 -11.12 -16.26
N TYR A 288 -2.55 -10.49 -17.25
CA TYR A 288 -3.23 -9.53 -18.12
C TYR A 288 -4.49 -10.07 -18.81
N PRO A 289 -4.48 -11.25 -19.48
CA PRO A 289 -5.68 -11.79 -20.10
C PRO A 289 -6.79 -12.07 -19.08
N LEU A 290 -6.46 -12.54 -17.88
CA LEU A 290 -7.42 -12.78 -16.80
C LEU A 290 -8.03 -11.47 -16.28
N CYS A 291 -7.20 -10.43 -16.06
CA CYS A 291 -7.67 -9.10 -15.66
C CYS A 291 -8.56 -8.47 -16.75
N ARG A 292 -8.20 -8.64 -18.03
CA ARG A 292 -9.00 -8.14 -19.16
C ARG A 292 -10.35 -8.87 -19.27
N TRP A 293 -10.37 -10.17 -19.03
CA TRP A 293 -11.61 -10.92 -18.96
C TRP A 293 -12.50 -10.40 -17.82
N TYR A 294 -11.95 -10.25 -16.63
CA TYR A 294 -12.70 -9.77 -15.45
C TYR A 294 -13.17 -8.31 -15.61
N ASP A 295 -12.37 -7.41 -16.21
CA ASP A 295 -12.78 -6.03 -16.54
C ASP A 295 -14.02 -6.01 -17.45
N ARG A 296 -14.03 -6.87 -18.49
CA ARG A 296 -15.19 -7.03 -19.37
C ARG A 296 -16.40 -7.58 -18.61
N TYR A 297 -16.21 -8.63 -17.83
CA TYR A 297 -17.27 -9.23 -17.03
C TYR A 297 -17.89 -8.20 -16.09
N LYS A 298 -17.06 -7.46 -15.35
CA LYS A 298 -17.48 -6.40 -14.43
C LYS A 298 -18.23 -5.25 -15.14
N SER A 299 -17.87 -4.94 -16.38
CA SER A 299 -18.51 -3.88 -17.16
C SER A 299 -19.87 -4.28 -17.76
N THR A 300 -20.15 -5.58 -17.91
CA THR A 300 -21.37 -6.11 -18.49
C THR A 300 -22.38 -6.66 -17.49
N HIS A 301 -21.98 -6.82 -16.23
CA HIS A 301 -22.82 -7.36 -15.15
C HIS A 301 -22.97 -6.36 -14.03
N THR A 302 -24.17 -6.25 -13.46
CA THR A 302 -24.51 -5.27 -12.41
C THR A 302 -24.66 -5.89 -11.02
N HIS A 303 -24.11 -7.11 -10.82
CA HIS A 303 -24.21 -7.78 -9.52
C HIS A 303 -23.48 -6.97 -8.43
N TRP A 304 -24.13 -6.75 -7.28
CA TRP A 304 -23.61 -5.94 -6.18
C TRP A 304 -22.22 -6.35 -5.69
N ALA A 305 -21.94 -7.66 -5.66
CA ALA A 305 -20.65 -8.20 -5.22
C ALA A 305 -19.46 -7.73 -6.09
N LEU A 306 -19.71 -7.39 -7.37
CA LEU A 306 -18.66 -6.88 -8.27
C LEU A 306 -18.15 -5.50 -7.85
N SER A 307 -18.90 -4.76 -7.05
CA SER A 307 -18.45 -3.48 -6.49
C SER A 307 -17.44 -3.65 -5.35
N TYR A 308 -17.30 -4.86 -4.81
CA TYR A 308 -16.40 -5.18 -3.70
C TYR A 308 -15.09 -5.84 -4.12
N LEU A 309 -14.96 -6.22 -5.43
CA LEU A 309 -13.76 -6.82 -6.04
C LEU A 309 -13.11 -5.91 -7.13
#